data_b660e61867c36a80e061636d4c4fbfd9
#
_entry.id   b660e61867c36a80e061636d4c4fbfd9
#
_cell.length_a   1.000
_cell.length_b   1.000
_cell.length_c   1.000
_cell.angle_alpha   90.00
_cell.angle_beta   90.00
_cell.angle_gamma   90.00
#
_symmetry.space_group_name_H-M   'P 1'
#
loop_
_entity.id
_entity.type
_entity.pdbx_description
1 polymer ?
#
loop_
_entity_poly.entity_id
_entity_poly.type
_entity_poly.pdbx_seq_one_letter_code
_entity_poly.pdbx_strand_id
1 'polypeptide(L)'
;RSTLLASSAASDVYKRQGPKGGPGMQEMLYPTSYIKSKHLGKACALITDGRFSGGTSGLSIGHISPEAAAGGNIGLVRNGDLIEIDIPNRSINLLIEETEMERRRAEENTRGKEAFTPRHRTRNISKALQAYAALVSSADKGAVRII
;
A
#
# COMPACT_ATOMS: atom_id res chain seq x y z
N ARG A 1 16.06 -17.62 -9.88
CA ARG A 1 16.25 -17.09 -8.49
C ARG A 1 16.30 -15.58 -8.60
N SER A 2 15.24 -14.88 -8.28
CA SER A 2 15.22 -13.42 -8.40
C SER A 2 14.71 -12.83 -7.10
N THR A 3 15.63 -12.53 -6.19
CA THR A 3 15.40 -11.53 -5.16
C THR A 3 15.60 -10.18 -5.84
N LEU A 4 14.57 -9.35 -5.88
CA LEU A 4 14.64 -8.00 -6.41
C LEU A 4 14.82 -7.05 -5.23
N LEU A 5 15.92 -6.31 -5.21
CA LEU A 5 16.08 -5.13 -4.39
C LEU A 5 15.55 -3.94 -5.20
N ALA A 6 14.40 -3.41 -4.80
CA ALA A 6 13.82 -2.23 -5.41
C ALA A 6 13.95 -1.06 -4.45
N SER A 7 14.60 0.03 -4.87
CA SER A 7 14.51 1.30 -4.14
C SER A 7 13.11 1.90 -4.30
N SER A 8 12.65 2.71 -3.37
CA SER A 8 11.36 3.42 -3.53
C SER A 8 11.34 4.38 -4.73
N ALA A 9 12.50 4.71 -5.31
CA ALA A 9 12.62 5.42 -6.58
C ALA A 9 12.37 4.52 -7.79
N ALA A 10 12.58 3.19 -7.65
CA ALA A 10 12.25 2.18 -8.64
C ALA A 10 10.96 1.42 -8.30
N SER A 11 10.26 1.83 -7.25
CA SER A 11 8.98 1.27 -6.83
C SER A 11 8.01 2.42 -6.54
N ASP A 12 6.89 2.44 -7.24
CA ASP A 12 5.77 3.29 -6.87
C ASP A 12 4.99 2.62 -5.74
N VAL A 13 4.98 3.25 -4.57
CA VAL A 13 4.25 2.77 -3.40
C VAL A 13 2.98 3.59 -3.19
N TYR A 14 1.85 3.01 -3.55
CA TYR A 14 0.53 3.58 -3.32
C TYR A 14 -0.05 3.06 -2.02
N LYS A 15 -0.08 3.89 -1.00
CA LYS A 15 -0.55 3.55 0.34
C LYS A 15 -1.85 4.25 0.71
N ARG A 16 -2.58 3.67 1.67
CA ARG A 16 -3.89 4.14 2.16
C ARG A 16 -5.01 3.97 1.12
N GLN A 17 -4.91 2.92 0.31
CA GLN A 17 -5.90 2.52 -0.70
C GLN A 17 -6.61 1.21 -0.35
N GLY A 18 -6.28 0.62 0.79
CA GLY A 18 -6.86 -0.61 1.29
C GLY A 18 -8.33 -0.48 1.74
N PRO A 19 -8.92 -1.56 2.28
CA PRO A 19 -10.33 -1.60 2.66
C PRO A 19 -10.75 -0.49 3.62
N LYS A 20 -9.90 -0.13 4.58
CA LYS A 20 -10.15 0.96 5.55
C LYS A 20 -9.65 2.31 5.04
N GLY A 21 -8.44 2.35 4.49
CA GLY A 21 -7.79 3.57 4.07
C GLY A 21 -8.39 4.18 2.81
N GLY A 22 -8.81 3.36 1.86
CA GLY A 22 -9.51 3.74 0.64
C GLY A 22 -10.85 3.02 0.50
N PRO A 23 -11.86 3.33 1.34
CA PRO A 23 -13.09 2.55 1.39
C PRO A 23 -13.73 2.38 0.01
N GLY A 24 -14.09 1.10 -0.32
CA GLY A 24 -14.52 0.70 -1.64
C GLY A 24 -13.37 0.26 -2.56
N MET A 25 -12.10 0.39 -2.13
CA MET A 25 -10.89 -0.06 -2.84
C MET A 25 -10.99 0.17 -4.35
N GLN A 26 -11.01 1.43 -4.78
CA GLN A 26 -11.02 1.77 -6.20
C GLN A 26 -9.84 1.11 -6.91
N GLU A 27 -10.10 0.52 -8.06
CA GLU A 27 -9.06 -0.09 -8.89
C GLU A 27 -8.06 0.95 -9.37
N MET A 28 -6.77 0.63 -9.24
CA MET A 28 -5.69 1.48 -9.72
C MET A 28 -5.41 1.16 -11.19
N LEU A 29 -5.92 2.02 -12.07
CA LEU A 29 -5.71 1.92 -13.52
C LEU A 29 -4.59 2.86 -14.00
N TYR A 30 -4.61 4.11 -13.57
CA TYR A 30 -3.66 5.12 -14.07
C TYR A 30 -2.19 4.79 -13.80
N PRO A 31 -1.77 4.40 -12.56
CA PRO A 31 -0.37 4.07 -12.30
C PRO A 31 0.15 2.94 -13.18
N THR A 32 -0.65 1.88 -13.36
CA THR A 32 -0.27 0.75 -14.22
C THR A 32 -0.17 1.15 -15.67
N SER A 33 -1.08 1.99 -16.15
CA SER A 33 -1.08 2.52 -17.52
C SER A 33 0.14 3.42 -17.78
N TYR A 34 0.52 4.27 -16.82
CA TYR A 34 1.72 5.11 -16.93
C TYR A 34 3.00 4.29 -16.97
N ILE A 35 3.16 3.30 -16.08
CA ILE A 35 4.32 2.40 -16.08
C ILE A 35 4.43 1.68 -17.42
N LYS A 36 3.30 1.20 -17.95
CA LYS A 36 3.25 0.53 -19.25
C LYS A 36 3.61 1.46 -20.40
N SER A 37 3.03 2.66 -20.46
CA SER A 37 3.28 3.64 -21.52
C SER A 37 4.71 4.17 -21.53
N LYS A 38 5.37 4.18 -20.37
CA LYS A 38 6.77 4.56 -20.19
C LYS A 38 7.75 3.38 -20.38
N HIS A 39 7.25 2.20 -20.73
CA HIS A 39 8.04 0.96 -20.86
C HIS A 39 8.82 0.56 -19.59
N LEU A 40 8.36 0.98 -18.43
CA LEU A 40 9.02 0.76 -17.13
C LEU A 40 8.61 -0.56 -16.46
N GLY A 41 7.74 -1.37 -17.05
CA GLY A 41 7.19 -2.58 -16.42
C GLY A 41 8.22 -3.66 -16.05
N LYS A 42 9.44 -3.60 -16.61
CA LYS A 42 10.56 -4.48 -16.22
C LYS A 42 11.53 -3.84 -15.21
N ALA A 43 11.45 -2.53 -15.03
CA ALA A 43 12.37 -1.74 -14.20
C ALA A 43 11.72 -1.18 -12.94
N CYS A 44 10.39 -1.18 -12.87
CA CYS A 44 9.64 -0.59 -11.77
C CYS A 44 8.65 -1.59 -11.20
N ALA A 45 8.67 -1.79 -9.89
CA ALA A 45 7.63 -2.50 -9.15
C ALA A 45 6.54 -1.52 -8.71
N LEU A 46 5.28 -1.95 -8.74
CA LEU A 46 4.15 -1.19 -8.23
C LEU A 46 3.55 -1.92 -7.03
N ILE A 47 3.55 -1.26 -5.87
CA ILE A 47 3.18 -1.86 -4.58
C ILE A 47 2.04 -1.06 -3.96
N THR A 48 1.00 -1.73 -3.47
CA THR A 48 -0.14 -1.07 -2.85
C THR A 48 -0.86 -1.95 -1.83
N ASP A 49 -1.46 -1.32 -0.83
CA ASP A 49 -2.46 -1.93 0.05
C ASP A 49 -3.87 -1.96 -0.59
N GLY A 50 -4.05 -1.30 -1.74
CA GLY A 50 -5.24 -1.35 -2.57
C GLY A 50 -5.25 -2.51 -3.57
N ARG A 51 -6.01 -2.36 -4.66
CA ARG A 51 -6.14 -3.36 -5.73
C ARG A 51 -5.88 -2.79 -7.11
N PHE A 52 -5.55 -3.67 -8.05
CA PHE A 52 -5.35 -3.33 -9.46
C PHE A 52 -6.52 -3.79 -10.33
N SER A 53 -6.65 -3.15 -11.50
CA SER A 53 -7.54 -3.64 -12.55
C SER A 53 -6.95 -4.90 -13.22
N GLY A 54 -7.82 -5.70 -13.87
CA GLY A 54 -7.41 -6.93 -14.55
C GLY A 54 -6.46 -6.74 -15.73
N GLY A 55 -6.29 -5.51 -16.25
CA GLY A 55 -5.35 -5.17 -17.34
C GLY A 55 -3.94 -4.83 -16.88
N THR A 56 -3.62 -5.01 -15.61
CA THR A 56 -2.31 -4.71 -15.02
C THR A 56 -1.24 -5.65 -15.54
N SER A 57 -0.05 -5.12 -15.79
CA SER A 57 1.12 -5.86 -16.26
C SER A 57 2.39 -5.39 -15.54
N GLY A 58 3.44 -6.21 -15.57
CA GLY A 58 4.69 -5.97 -14.84
C GLY A 58 4.63 -6.50 -13.41
N LEU A 59 5.60 -6.11 -12.57
CA LEU A 59 5.63 -6.50 -11.16
C LEU A 59 4.70 -5.60 -10.36
N SER A 60 3.46 -6.05 -10.17
CA SER A 60 2.42 -5.33 -9.43
C SER A 60 1.94 -6.17 -8.26
N ILE A 61 2.12 -5.65 -7.04
CA ILE A 61 1.82 -6.33 -5.78
C ILE A 61 0.73 -5.54 -5.06
N GLY A 62 -0.47 -6.07 -5.07
CA GLY A 62 -1.63 -5.50 -4.39
C GLY A 62 -1.94 -6.19 -3.07
N HIS A 63 -2.94 -5.65 -2.37
CA HIS A 63 -3.48 -6.22 -1.12
C HIS A 63 -2.44 -6.38 -0.01
N ILE A 64 -1.41 -5.51 0.02
CA ILE A 64 -0.42 -5.52 1.11
C ILE A 64 -1.15 -5.39 2.45
N SER A 65 -0.91 -6.35 3.32
CA SER A 65 -1.57 -6.45 4.63
C SER A 65 -0.55 -6.65 5.74
N PRO A 66 -0.75 -5.99 6.90
CA PRO A 66 -1.77 -5.00 7.21
C PRO A 66 -1.68 -3.76 6.34
N GLU A 67 -2.85 -3.21 5.92
CA GLU A 67 -2.89 -1.94 5.17
C GLU A 67 -2.38 -0.76 6.00
N ALA A 68 -2.00 0.34 5.34
CA ALA A 68 -1.52 1.53 6.02
C ALA A 68 -2.52 2.05 7.08
N ALA A 69 -3.81 2.11 6.75
CA ALA A 69 -4.85 2.59 7.68
C ALA A 69 -5.08 1.68 8.90
N ALA A 70 -4.58 0.45 8.86
CA ALA A 70 -4.54 -0.47 9.99
C ALA A 70 -3.18 -0.46 10.71
N GLY A 71 -2.32 0.53 10.44
CA GLY A 71 -0.99 0.66 11.04
C GLY A 71 0.09 -0.22 10.40
N GLY A 72 -0.17 -0.77 9.21
CA GLY A 72 0.79 -1.58 8.48
C GLY A 72 2.05 -0.81 8.05
N ASN A 73 3.18 -1.52 7.93
CA ASN A 73 4.49 -0.95 7.60
C ASN A 73 4.50 -0.20 6.26
N ILE A 74 3.62 -0.56 5.32
CA ILE A 74 3.46 0.18 4.07
C ILE A 74 3.13 1.66 4.32
N GLY A 75 2.44 2.00 5.41
CA GLY A 75 2.15 3.36 5.83
C GLY A 75 3.39 4.19 6.18
N LEU A 76 4.47 3.53 6.58
CA LEU A 76 5.72 4.12 7.06
C LEU A 76 6.78 4.26 5.97
N VAL A 77 6.58 3.68 4.80
CA VAL A 77 7.50 3.77 3.66
C VAL A 77 7.71 5.23 3.27
N ARG A 78 8.96 5.63 3.03
CA ARG A 78 9.35 6.97 2.57
C ARG A 78 10.13 6.88 1.26
N ASN A 79 10.20 7.99 0.56
CA ASN A 79 11.03 8.08 -0.66
C ASN A 79 12.49 7.79 -0.32
N GLY A 80 13.12 6.94 -1.12
CA GLY A 80 14.50 6.50 -0.94
C GLY A 80 14.67 5.21 -0.14
N ASP A 81 13.61 4.72 0.52
CA ASP A 81 13.68 3.43 1.22
C ASP A 81 13.92 2.27 0.26
N LEU A 82 14.67 1.28 0.72
CA LEU A 82 14.84 0.02 0.00
C LEU A 82 13.75 -0.98 0.38
N ILE A 83 13.17 -1.61 -0.64
CA ILE A 83 12.19 -2.68 -0.45
C ILE A 83 12.74 -3.93 -1.12
N GLU A 84 12.88 -4.98 -0.34
CA GLU A 84 13.22 -6.31 -0.83
C GLU A 84 11.95 -7.04 -1.23
N ILE A 85 11.97 -7.64 -2.42
CA ILE A 85 10.88 -8.49 -2.93
C ILE A 85 11.49 -9.84 -3.28
N ASP A 86 11.15 -10.87 -2.53
CA ASP A 86 11.59 -12.24 -2.74
C ASP A 86 10.41 -13.12 -3.14
N ILE A 87 10.21 -13.28 -4.44
CA ILE A 87 9.10 -14.07 -4.98
C ILE A 87 9.22 -15.56 -4.62
N PRO A 88 10.41 -16.21 -4.73
CA PRO A 88 10.56 -17.60 -4.32
C PRO A 88 10.18 -17.87 -2.87
N ASN A 89 10.59 -17.00 -1.96
CA ASN A 89 10.30 -17.12 -0.53
C ASN A 89 8.98 -16.44 -0.12
N ARG A 90 8.29 -15.78 -1.08
CA ARG A 90 7.01 -15.07 -0.86
C ARG A 90 7.11 -14.03 0.24
N SER A 91 8.20 -13.26 0.25
CA SER A 91 8.42 -12.21 1.22
C SER A 91 8.59 -10.83 0.58
N ILE A 92 8.18 -9.81 1.31
CA ILE A 92 8.38 -8.41 0.98
C ILE A 92 8.78 -7.68 2.26
N ASN A 93 9.93 -7.02 2.24
CA ASN A 93 10.51 -6.40 3.42
C ASN A 93 10.92 -4.96 3.14
N LEU A 94 10.63 -4.08 4.08
CA LEU A 94 11.17 -2.72 4.10
C LEU A 94 12.53 -2.76 4.82
N LEU A 95 13.60 -2.49 4.08
CA LEU A 95 14.97 -2.59 4.59
C LEU A 95 15.38 -1.29 5.28
N ILE A 96 14.88 -1.07 6.47
CA ILE A 96 15.30 -0.01 7.40
C ILE A 96 15.54 -0.61 8.79
N GLU A 97 16.35 0.06 9.59
CA GLU A 97 16.61 -0.33 10.96
C GLU A 97 15.32 -0.29 11.81
N GLU A 98 15.18 -1.22 12.75
CA GLU A 98 13.98 -1.31 13.61
C GLU A 98 13.76 -0.02 14.41
N THR A 99 14.83 0.61 14.89
CA THR A 99 14.77 1.91 15.60
C THR A 99 14.19 3.02 14.72
N GLU A 100 14.51 3.03 13.43
CA GLU A 100 13.92 3.99 12.49
C GLU A 100 12.45 3.67 12.21
N MET A 101 12.09 2.38 12.12
CA MET A 101 10.72 1.95 11.97
C MET A 101 9.85 2.42 13.15
N GLU A 102 10.35 2.19 14.38
CA GLU A 102 9.69 2.63 15.61
C GLU A 102 9.56 4.16 15.66
N ARG A 103 10.61 4.89 15.32
CA ARG A 103 10.58 6.35 15.23
C ARG A 103 9.50 6.85 14.28
N ARG A 104 9.42 6.27 13.07
CA ARG A 104 8.40 6.62 12.08
C ARG A 104 6.99 6.30 12.57
N ARG A 105 6.82 5.18 13.27
CA ARG A 105 5.55 4.78 13.86
C ARG A 105 5.13 5.74 14.97
N ALA A 106 6.04 6.12 15.84
CA ALA A 106 5.79 7.11 16.88
C ALA A 106 5.39 8.46 16.26
N GLU A 107 6.13 8.92 15.25
CA GLU A 107 5.83 10.16 14.52
C GLU A 107 4.44 10.12 13.88
N GLU A 108 4.06 9.00 13.22
CA GLU A 108 2.72 8.90 12.64
C GLU A 108 1.64 8.87 13.72
N ASN A 109 1.88 8.24 14.86
CA ASN A 109 0.94 8.18 16.00
C ASN A 109 0.71 9.55 16.65
N THR A 110 1.66 10.51 16.59
CA THR A 110 1.45 11.87 17.09
C THR A 110 0.29 12.59 16.40
N ARG A 111 -0.15 12.11 15.23
CA ARG A 111 -1.31 12.64 14.52
C ARG A 111 -2.65 12.23 15.16
N GLY A 112 -2.64 11.43 16.21
CA GLY A 112 -3.81 10.99 16.93
C GLY A 112 -4.82 10.28 16.04
N LYS A 113 -6.07 10.74 16.00
CA LYS A 113 -7.14 10.14 15.19
C LYS A 113 -6.87 10.16 13.67
N GLU A 114 -5.96 11.00 13.23
CA GLU A 114 -5.56 11.09 11.83
C GLU A 114 -4.35 10.22 11.48
N ALA A 115 -3.80 9.48 12.46
CA ALA A 115 -2.70 8.57 12.22
C ALA A 115 -3.05 7.60 11.10
N PHE A 116 -2.06 7.37 10.22
CA PHE A 116 -2.17 6.46 9.07
C PHE A 116 -3.28 6.81 8.05
N THR A 117 -3.98 7.95 8.20
CA THR A 117 -4.93 8.42 7.20
C THR A 117 -4.25 9.23 6.10
N PRO A 118 -4.83 9.36 4.90
CA PRO A 118 -4.30 10.22 3.84
C PRO A 118 -4.23 11.69 4.29
N ARG A 119 -3.07 12.34 4.09
CA ARG A 119 -2.87 13.76 4.47
C ARG A 119 -3.62 14.73 3.55
N HIS A 120 -3.83 14.34 2.30
CA HIS A 120 -4.42 15.19 1.26
C HIS A 120 -5.52 14.43 0.52
N ARG A 121 -6.57 14.06 1.25
CA ARG A 121 -7.72 13.39 0.63
C ARG A 121 -8.65 14.41 0.00
N THR A 122 -8.79 14.37 -1.32
CA THR A 122 -9.77 15.17 -2.05
C THR A 122 -11.11 14.43 -2.23
N ARG A 123 -11.09 13.09 -2.14
CA ARG A 123 -12.28 12.26 -2.30
C ARG A 123 -13.23 12.40 -1.11
N ASN A 124 -14.49 12.72 -1.37
CA ASN A 124 -15.53 12.63 -0.36
C ASN A 124 -15.93 11.17 -0.12
N ILE A 125 -15.86 10.73 1.14
CA ILE A 125 -16.25 9.38 1.56
C ILE A 125 -17.67 9.42 2.09
N SER A 126 -18.59 8.75 1.40
CA SER A 126 -19.99 8.67 1.84
C SER A 126 -20.13 8.00 3.22
N LYS A 127 -21.22 8.28 3.94
CA LYS A 127 -21.49 7.63 5.24
C LYS A 127 -21.55 6.12 5.14
N ALA A 128 -22.06 5.58 4.04
CA ALA A 128 -22.08 4.13 3.79
C ALA A 128 -20.67 3.54 3.69
N LEU A 129 -19.75 4.22 2.99
CA LEU A 129 -18.35 3.78 2.91
C LEU A 129 -17.59 3.99 4.23
N GLN A 130 -17.93 4.99 5.02
CA GLN A 130 -17.38 5.15 6.37
C GLN A 130 -17.82 4.00 7.28
N ALA A 131 -19.09 3.61 7.24
CA ALA A 131 -19.60 2.46 7.98
C ALA A 131 -18.94 1.14 7.52
N TYR A 132 -18.72 0.98 6.20
CA TYR A 132 -17.96 -0.16 5.67
C TYR A 132 -16.54 -0.18 6.23
N ALA A 133 -15.82 0.95 6.17
CA ALA A 133 -14.44 1.05 6.66
C ALA A 133 -14.29 0.70 8.15
N ALA A 134 -15.31 1.04 8.95
CA ALA A 134 -15.31 0.75 10.39
C ALA A 134 -15.43 -0.75 10.70
N LEU A 135 -16.10 -1.51 9.84
CA LEU A 135 -16.44 -2.91 10.07
C LEU A 135 -15.68 -3.89 9.17
N VAL A 136 -14.87 -3.41 8.24
CA VAL A 136 -14.23 -4.28 7.26
C VAL A 136 -13.00 -4.98 7.84
N SER A 137 -12.82 -6.25 7.45
CA SER A 137 -11.60 -7.01 7.70
C SER A 137 -10.46 -6.58 6.75
N SER A 138 -9.27 -7.04 7.04
CA SER A 138 -8.10 -6.85 6.16
C SER A 138 -8.27 -7.55 4.81
N ALA A 139 -7.55 -7.09 3.79
CA ALA A 139 -7.62 -7.63 2.43
C ALA A 139 -7.20 -9.11 2.37
N ASP A 140 -6.24 -9.55 3.19
CA ASP A 140 -5.84 -10.96 3.32
C ASP A 140 -6.93 -11.85 3.96
N LYS A 141 -7.95 -11.24 4.58
CA LYS A 141 -9.15 -11.89 5.12
C LYS A 141 -10.38 -11.70 4.23
N GLY A 142 -10.17 -11.24 2.99
CA GLY A 142 -11.22 -11.07 2.01
C GLY A 142 -11.94 -9.73 2.05
N ALA A 143 -11.52 -8.77 2.88
CA ALA A 143 -12.14 -7.44 3.01
C ALA A 143 -13.67 -7.50 3.22
N VAL A 144 -14.13 -8.45 4.02
CA VAL A 144 -15.54 -8.66 4.35
C VAL A 144 -15.93 -7.91 5.61
N ARG A 145 -17.22 -7.66 5.79
CA ARG A 145 -17.71 -7.09 7.06
C ARG A 145 -17.57 -8.09 8.18
N ILE A 146 -17.05 -7.62 9.31
CA ILE A 146 -17.08 -8.33 10.59
C ILE A 146 -18.31 -7.83 11.33
N ILE A 147 -19.25 -8.75 11.62
CA ILE A 147 -20.50 -8.49 12.34
C ILE A 147 -20.34 -9.01 13.76
#